data_9954ca9aa1918cfa6f54207182ec25ac
#
_entry.id   9954ca9aa1918cfa6f54207182ec25ac
#
_cell.length_a   1.000
_cell.length_b   1.000
_cell.length_c   1.000
_cell.angle_alpha   90.00
_cell.angle_beta   90.00
_cell.angle_gamma   90.00
#
_symmetry.space_group_name_H-M   'P 1'
#
loop_
_entity.id
_entity.type
_entity.pdbx_description
1 polymer ?
#
loop_
_entity_poly.entity_id
_entity_poly.type
_entity_poly.pdbx_seq_one_letter_code
_entity_poly.pdbx_strand_id
1 'polypeptide(L)'
;MQDVTTEPAGPILRLRGIGRRFGGLDAVRDVDLDVAHGERRAILGPNGAGKTTLFNVISGDMPQTSGTIEFLGQDIGAISAPGRTRLGMGRTYQKSRLFLGLSVEDNLYLAVLGSRGGHQRLTRRAIDGEMRDRARELARAVGLERQIGTLVGSISHGEQRQLEVAMARATEPKLMLLDEPASGLSRGERLALTDLLLELDKSITLILIEHDMDVALRVAQNVTMMHDGRKIVEGTPDEIRANALVHELYLGGRVTDDGIEVTS
;
A
#
# COMPACT_ATOMS: atom_id res chain seq x y z
N MET A 1 -29.79 -12.05 -19.61
CA MET A 1 -28.61 -11.39 -20.17
C MET A 1 -27.54 -11.42 -19.09
N GLN A 2 -26.62 -12.38 -19.16
CA GLN A 2 -25.54 -12.52 -18.22
C GLN A 2 -24.48 -11.48 -18.58
N ASP A 3 -24.24 -10.54 -17.65
CA ASP A 3 -23.10 -9.63 -17.72
C ASP A 3 -21.83 -10.47 -17.56
N VAL A 4 -21.19 -10.77 -18.67
CA VAL A 4 -19.84 -11.34 -18.70
C VAL A 4 -18.87 -10.19 -18.42
N THR A 5 -18.63 -9.89 -17.15
CA THR A 5 -17.44 -9.14 -16.75
C THR A 5 -16.24 -10.01 -17.08
N THR A 6 -15.71 -9.84 -18.29
CA THR A 6 -14.39 -10.39 -18.65
C THR A 6 -13.37 -9.77 -17.72
N GLU A 7 -12.88 -10.55 -16.74
CA GLU A 7 -11.66 -10.19 -16.01
C GLU A 7 -10.57 -9.88 -17.02
N PRO A 8 -9.86 -8.74 -16.90
CA PRO A 8 -8.78 -8.43 -17.83
C PRO A 8 -7.75 -9.55 -17.81
N ALA A 9 -7.45 -10.11 -18.96
CA ALA A 9 -6.50 -11.22 -19.12
C ALA A 9 -5.08 -10.72 -18.75
N GLY A 10 -4.65 -10.97 -17.52
CA GLY A 10 -3.29 -10.66 -17.05
C GLY A 10 -3.25 -10.01 -15.66
N PRO A 11 -2.08 -9.88 -15.06
CA PRO A 11 -1.91 -9.20 -13.77
C PRO A 11 -2.18 -7.70 -13.88
N ILE A 12 -2.66 -7.09 -12.79
CA ILE A 12 -2.84 -5.63 -12.71
C ILE A 12 -1.49 -4.91 -12.70
N LEU A 13 -0.48 -5.50 -12.05
CA LEU A 13 0.89 -5.00 -12.00
C LEU A 13 1.85 -6.12 -12.38
N ARG A 14 2.77 -5.83 -13.31
CA ARG A 14 3.83 -6.75 -13.72
C ARG A 14 5.16 -6.04 -13.67
N LEU A 15 6.12 -6.64 -12.97
CA LEU A 15 7.52 -6.22 -12.91
C LEU A 15 8.38 -7.29 -13.59
N ARG A 16 9.33 -6.86 -14.42
CA ARG A 16 10.31 -7.77 -15.06
C ARG A 16 11.69 -7.19 -14.96
N GLY A 17 12.61 -7.92 -14.30
CA GLY A 17 14.01 -7.55 -14.14
C GLY A 17 14.21 -6.20 -13.46
N ILE A 18 13.33 -5.81 -12.54
CA ILE A 18 13.41 -4.49 -11.90
C ILE A 18 14.68 -4.38 -11.08
N GLY A 19 15.47 -3.35 -11.43
CA GLY A 19 16.65 -2.95 -10.68
C GLY A 19 16.67 -1.48 -10.36
N ARG A 20 17.25 -1.16 -9.19
CA ARG A 20 17.54 0.23 -8.81
C ARG A 20 18.90 0.31 -8.14
N ARG A 21 19.79 1.11 -8.76
CA ARG A 21 21.16 1.33 -8.30
C ARG A 21 21.35 2.77 -7.82
N PHE A 22 22.10 2.94 -6.74
CA PHE A 22 22.56 4.22 -6.19
C PHE A 22 24.08 4.20 -6.15
N GLY A 23 24.74 4.87 -7.09
CA GLY A 23 26.19 4.78 -7.22
C GLY A 23 26.65 3.33 -7.37
N GLY A 24 27.41 2.81 -6.41
CA GLY A 24 27.88 1.42 -6.38
C GLY A 24 26.95 0.42 -5.69
N LEU A 25 25.83 0.88 -5.09
CA LEU A 25 24.91 0.03 -4.33
C LEU A 25 23.69 -0.35 -5.18
N ASP A 26 23.45 -1.61 -5.40
CA ASP A 26 22.22 -2.15 -5.98
C ASP A 26 21.19 -2.36 -4.88
N ALA A 27 20.28 -1.41 -4.70
CA ALA A 27 19.23 -1.45 -3.68
C ALA A 27 18.06 -2.36 -4.06
N VAL A 28 17.82 -2.56 -5.36
CA VAL A 28 16.90 -3.56 -5.93
C VAL A 28 17.58 -4.21 -7.10
N ARG A 29 17.50 -5.54 -7.20
CA ARG A 29 18.22 -6.37 -8.17
C ARG A 29 17.30 -7.40 -8.79
N ASP A 30 17.03 -7.27 -10.07
CA ASP A 30 16.39 -8.29 -10.91
C ASP A 30 15.11 -8.86 -10.28
N VAL A 31 14.19 -7.97 -9.89
CA VAL A 31 12.94 -8.35 -9.25
C VAL A 31 11.84 -8.54 -10.28
N ASP A 32 11.32 -9.77 -10.35
CA ASP A 32 10.11 -10.14 -11.08
C ASP A 32 8.95 -10.30 -10.12
N LEU A 33 7.80 -9.69 -10.45
CA LEU A 33 6.59 -9.76 -9.65
C LEU A 33 5.36 -9.64 -10.54
N ASP A 34 4.40 -10.54 -10.36
CA ASP A 34 3.04 -10.43 -10.93
C ASP A 34 2.04 -10.30 -9.79
N VAL A 35 1.16 -9.29 -9.86
CA VAL A 35 0.08 -9.10 -8.90
C VAL A 35 -1.24 -9.15 -9.64
N ALA A 36 -2.12 -10.04 -9.24
CA ALA A 36 -3.44 -10.20 -9.86
C ALA A 36 -4.42 -9.08 -9.48
N HIS A 37 -5.47 -8.90 -10.27
CA HIS A 37 -6.56 -7.98 -9.91
C HIS A 37 -7.23 -8.42 -8.61
N GLY A 38 -7.46 -7.47 -7.70
CA GLY A 38 -8.09 -7.71 -6.39
C GLY A 38 -7.21 -8.46 -5.40
N GLU A 39 -5.98 -8.81 -5.76
CA GLU A 39 -5.04 -9.49 -4.88
C GLU A 39 -4.60 -8.58 -3.74
N ARG A 40 -4.41 -9.19 -2.56
CA ARG A 40 -3.77 -8.57 -1.40
C ARG A 40 -2.41 -9.20 -1.19
N ARG A 41 -1.36 -8.43 -1.48
CA ARG A 41 0.03 -8.88 -1.39
C ARG A 41 0.78 -8.16 -0.31
N ALA A 42 1.52 -8.88 0.52
CA ALA A 42 2.50 -8.32 1.42
C ALA A 42 3.92 -8.45 0.82
N ILE A 43 4.73 -7.41 0.99
CA ILE A 43 6.17 -7.44 0.73
C ILE A 43 6.87 -7.35 2.07
N LEU A 44 7.53 -8.44 2.47
CA LEU A 44 8.24 -8.59 3.72
C LEU A 44 9.76 -8.66 3.48
N GLY A 45 10.55 -8.42 4.51
CA GLY A 45 12.01 -8.51 4.46
C GLY A 45 12.64 -7.69 5.57
N PRO A 46 13.87 -7.95 5.97
CA PRO A 46 14.59 -7.18 6.98
C PRO A 46 14.79 -5.73 6.55
N ASN A 47 15.25 -4.89 7.48
CA ASN A 47 15.64 -3.53 7.16
C ASN A 47 16.78 -3.53 6.15
N GLY A 48 16.71 -2.66 5.15
CA GLY A 48 17.68 -2.64 4.05
C GLY A 48 17.43 -3.64 2.92
N ALA A 49 16.41 -4.51 3.00
CA ALA A 49 16.08 -5.50 1.96
C ALA A 49 15.64 -4.90 0.61
N GLY A 50 15.46 -3.56 0.51
CA GLY A 50 15.06 -2.90 -0.72
C GLY A 50 13.56 -2.66 -0.88
N LYS A 51 12.72 -3.02 0.11
CA LYS A 51 11.25 -2.92 0.04
C LYS A 51 10.76 -1.51 -0.31
N THR A 52 11.14 -0.50 0.48
CA THR A 52 10.74 0.90 0.25
C THR A 52 11.29 1.43 -1.09
N THR A 53 12.48 0.98 -1.50
CA THR A 53 13.04 1.33 -2.81
C THR A 53 12.18 0.75 -3.93
N LEU A 54 11.78 -0.51 -3.84
CA LEU A 54 10.88 -1.16 -4.80
C LEU A 54 9.52 -0.42 -4.85
N PHE A 55 8.95 -0.05 -3.71
CA PHE A 55 7.72 0.75 -3.66
C PHE A 55 7.86 2.11 -4.34
N ASN A 56 8.97 2.82 -4.09
CA ASN A 56 9.24 4.11 -4.74
C ASN A 56 9.38 3.96 -6.25
N VAL A 57 9.91 2.82 -6.72
CA VAL A 57 9.98 2.50 -8.15
C VAL A 57 8.59 2.20 -8.71
N ILE A 58 7.78 1.38 -8.03
CA ILE A 58 6.41 1.05 -8.45
C ILE A 58 5.52 2.30 -8.48
N SER A 59 5.61 3.18 -7.49
CA SER A 59 4.81 4.41 -7.41
C SER A 59 5.25 5.51 -8.37
N GLY A 60 6.47 5.42 -8.94
CA GLY A 60 7.06 6.45 -9.80
C GLY A 60 7.66 7.64 -9.05
N ASP A 61 7.83 7.54 -7.74
CA ASP A 61 8.60 8.53 -6.95
C ASP A 61 10.10 8.42 -7.25
N MET A 62 10.51 7.29 -7.83
CA MET A 62 11.88 7.01 -8.23
C MET A 62 11.91 6.20 -9.54
N PRO A 63 12.75 6.54 -10.52
CA PRO A 63 12.87 5.73 -11.73
C PRO A 63 13.61 4.43 -11.44
N GLN A 64 13.26 3.35 -12.15
CA GLN A 64 14.07 2.14 -12.22
C GLN A 64 15.39 2.40 -12.98
N THR A 65 16.43 1.63 -12.67
CA THR A 65 17.69 1.64 -13.43
C THR A 65 17.65 0.59 -14.56
N SER A 66 16.91 -0.50 -14.35
CA SER A 66 16.71 -1.58 -15.33
C SER A 66 15.32 -2.20 -15.17
N GLY A 67 14.92 -2.98 -16.16
CA GLY A 67 13.65 -3.70 -16.18
C GLY A 67 12.47 -2.88 -16.67
N THR A 68 11.29 -3.51 -16.68
CA THR A 68 10.02 -2.91 -17.14
C THR A 68 8.94 -3.03 -16.10
N ILE A 69 8.05 -2.04 -16.05
CA ILE A 69 6.90 -1.98 -15.15
C ILE A 69 5.64 -1.80 -15.99
N GLU A 70 4.75 -2.78 -15.96
CA GLU A 70 3.44 -2.67 -16.59
C GLU A 70 2.35 -2.55 -15.52
N PHE A 71 1.43 -1.60 -15.71
CA PHE A 71 0.23 -1.43 -14.91
C PHE A 71 -0.99 -1.41 -15.84
N LEU A 72 -1.97 -2.28 -15.57
CA LEU A 72 -3.15 -2.48 -16.45
C LEU A 72 -2.76 -2.77 -17.91
N GLY A 73 -1.68 -3.53 -18.12
CA GLY A 73 -1.17 -3.88 -19.45
C GLY A 73 -0.43 -2.75 -20.19
N GLN A 74 -0.22 -1.60 -19.53
CA GLN A 74 0.51 -0.46 -20.10
C GLN A 74 1.88 -0.35 -19.43
N ASP A 75 2.95 -0.15 -20.21
CA ASP A 75 4.27 0.23 -19.66
C ASP A 75 4.19 1.62 -19.02
N ILE A 76 4.53 1.68 -17.74
CA ILE A 76 4.53 2.89 -16.94
C ILE A 76 5.93 3.35 -16.52
N GLY A 77 6.98 2.74 -17.04
CA GLY A 77 8.36 3.00 -16.65
C GLY A 77 8.77 4.48 -16.70
N ALA A 78 8.29 5.20 -17.71
CA ALA A 78 8.54 6.64 -17.88
C ALA A 78 7.46 7.55 -17.28
N ILE A 79 6.37 6.98 -16.68
CA ILE A 79 5.26 7.76 -16.14
C ILE A 79 5.59 8.20 -14.71
N SER A 80 5.47 9.51 -14.44
CA SER A 80 5.69 10.11 -13.12
C SER A 80 4.63 9.68 -12.10
N ALA A 81 4.93 9.81 -10.80
CA ALA A 81 4.00 9.45 -9.72
C ALA A 81 2.60 10.11 -9.88
N PRO A 82 2.46 11.42 -10.19
CA PRO A 82 1.14 12.00 -10.47
C PRO A 82 0.44 11.38 -11.69
N GLY A 83 1.21 10.94 -12.69
CA GLY A 83 0.68 10.22 -13.84
C GLY A 83 0.13 8.86 -13.46
N ARG A 84 0.87 8.08 -12.66
CA ARG A 84 0.44 6.76 -12.14
C ARG A 84 -0.80 6.88 -11.24
N THR A 85 -0.88 7.95 -10.44
CA THR A 85 -2.09 8.23 -9.65
C THR A 85 -3.32 8.42 -10.54
N ARG A 86 -3.20 9.14 -11.67
CA ARG A 86 -4.31 9.31 -12.64
C ARG A 86 -4.69 8.02 -13.36
N LEU A 87 -3.80 7.04 -13.44
CA LEU A 87 -4.10 5.70 -13.96
C LEU A 87 -4.82 4.82 -12.93
N GLY A 88 -4.93 5.26 -11.67
CA GLY A 88 -5.61 4.53 -10.60
C GLY A 88 -4.65 3.86 -9.60
N MET A 89 -3.45 4.40 -9.39
CA MET A 89 -2.52 3.94 -8.36
C MET A 89 -2.57 4.89 -7.15
N GLY A 90 -3.13 4.45 -6.02
CA GLY A 90 -3.11 5.16 -4.75
C GLY A 90 -1.89 4.78 -3.91
N ARG A 91 -1.37 5.68 -3.09
CA ARG A 91 -0.25 5.40 -2.18
C ARG A 91 -0.38 6.12 -0.85
N THR A 92 -0.05 5.42 0.26
CA THR A 92 0.34 6.06 1.52
C THR A 92 1.86 6.21 1.58
N TYR A 93 2.33 7.10 2.45
CA TYR A 93 3.77 7.35 2.62
C TYR A 93 4.18 7.04 4.05
N GLN A 94 5.38 6.50 4.24
CA GLN A 94 5.94 6.22 5.58
C GLN A 94 5.95 7.48 6.48
N LYS A 95 6.30 8.66 5.90
CA LYS A 95 6.11 9.93 6.61
C LYS A 95 4.72 10.47 6.30
N SER A 96 3.92 10.63 7.35
CA SER A 96 2.58 11.22 7.25
C SER A 96 2.60 12.55 6.48
N ARG A 97 1.69 12.67 5.53
CA ARG A 97 1.46 13.90 4.74
C ARG A 97 0.15 14.57 5.13
N LEU A 98 -0.30 14.35 6.36
CA LEU A 98 -1.51 14.94 6.89
C LEU A 98 -1.29 16.43 7.23
N PHE A 99 -2.28 17.23 6.96
CA PHE A 99 -2.32 18.63 7.40
C PHE A 99 -2.87 18.68 8.83
N LEU A 100 -1.99 18.61 9.82
CA LEU A 100 -2.35 18.49 11.24
C LEU A 100 -3.19 19.67 11.75
N GLY A 101 -3.05 20.85 11.17
CA GLY A 101 -3.82 22.04 11.49
C GLY A 101 -5.18 22.15 10.79
N LEU A 102 -5.55 21.18 9.97
CA LEU A 102 -6.85 21.09 9.32
C LEU A 102 -7.69 19.97 9.93
N SER A 103 -9.01 20.05 9.72
CA SER A 103 -9.94 19.00 10.15
C SER A 103 -9.76 17.72 9.33
N VAL A 104 -10.31 16.59 9.82
CA VAL A 104 -10.42 15.33 9.07
C VAL A 104 -11.15 15.58 7.74
N GLU A 105 -12.28 16.32 7.76
CA GLU A 105 -13.03 16.67 6.55
C GLU A 105 -12.17 17.43 5.55
N ASP A 106 -11.43 18.46 6.00
CA ASP A 106 -10.62 19.28 5.09
C ASP A 106 -9.45 18.52 4.50
N ASN A 107 -8.81 17.60 5.25
CA ASN A 107 -7.79 16.71 4.70
C ASN A 107 -8.37 15.82 3.58
N LEU A 108 -9.53 15.20 3.82
CA LEU A 108 -10.20 14.36 2.81
C LEU A 108 -10.71 15.19 1.64
N TYR A 109 -11.24 16.38 1.88
CA TYR A 109 -11.65 17.31 0.82
C TYR A 109 -10.48 17.66 -0.11
N LEU A 110 -9.30 17.95 0.46
CA LEU A 110 -8.09 18.21 -0.34
C LEU A 110 -7.63 17.00 -1.15
N ALA A 111 -7.77 15.79 -0.59
CA ALA A 111 -7.45 14.56 -1.32
C ALA A 111 -8.41 14.33 -2.50
N VAL A 112 -9.72 14.53 -2.30
CA VAL A 112 -10.75 14.45 -3.36
C VAL A 112 -10.53 15.53 -4.42
N LEU A 113 -10.21 16.77 -4.02
CA LEU A 113 -9.92 17.86 -4.94
C LEU A 113 -8.69 17.55 -5.81
N GLY A 114 -7.63 17.02 -5.21
CA GLY A 114 -6.42 16.63 -5.93
C GLY A 114 -6.64 15.51 -6.93
N SER A 115 -7.54 14.56 -6.65
CA SER A 115 -7.86 13.44 -7.54
C SER A 115 -8.57 13.88 -8.83
N ARG A 116 -9.41 14.90 -8.76
CA ARG A 116 -10.18 15.42 -9.91
C ARG A 116 -9.40 16.35 -10.85
N GLY A 117 -8.10 16.56 -10.62
CA GLY A 117 -7.22 17.29 -11.56
C GLY A 117 -7.39 18.80 -11.61
N GLY A 118 -7.98 19.43 -10.61
CA GLY A 118 -7.93 20.87 -10.33
C GLY A 118 -8.43 21.85 -11.41
N HIS A 119 -8.90 21.39 -12.57
CA HIS A 119 -9.07 22.23 -13.78
C HIS A 119 -10.54 22.48 -14.18
N GLN A 120 -11.52 22.01 -13.45
CA GLN A 120 -12.90 22.32 -13.80
C GLN A 120 -13.38 23.59 -13.07
N ARG A 121 -13.29 24.70 -13.77
CA ARG A 121 -13.94 25.99 -13.44
C ARG A 121 -15.45 25.93 -13.66
N LEU A 122 -16.17 25.03 -12.99
CA LEU A 122 -17.62 25.02 -13.05
C LEU A 122 -18.17 25.29 -11.65
N THR A 123 -18.97 26.34 -11.54
CA THR A 123 -19.72 26.84 -10.38
C THR A 123 -19.26 26.29 -9.03
N ARG A 124 -18.32 26.99 -8.40
CA ARG A 124 -17.59 26.63 -7.17
C ARG A 124 -18.47 25.99 -6.08
N ARG A 125 -19.70 26.43 -5.92
CA ARG A 125 -20.57 26.02 -4.81
C ARG A 125 -21.13 24.58 -4.93
N ALA A 126 -21.52 24.13 -6.11
CA ALA A 126 -22.07 22.78 -6.29
C ALA A 126 -20.96 21.72 -6.21
N ILE A 127 -19.80 21.99 -6.82
CA ILE A 127 -18.62 21.13 -6.77
C ILE A 127 -18.09 20.98 -5.33
N ASP A 128 -18.05 22.07 -4.55
CA ASP A 128 -17.62 22.03 -3.16
C ASP A 128 -18.54 21.14 -2.30
N GLY A 129 -19.85 21.16 -2.54
CA GLY A 129 -20.81 20.29 -1.86
C GLY A 129 -20.53 18.80 -2.14
N GLU A 130 -20.45 18.41 -3.40
CA GLU A 130 -20.15 17.01 -3.79
C GLU A 130 -18.82 16.51 -3.22
N MET A 131 -17.79 17.36 -3.23
CA MET A 131 -16.48 16.98 -2.69
C MET A 131 -16.50 16.77 -1.18
N ARG A 132 -17.26 17.64 -0.44
CA ARG A 132 -17.44 17.46 1.00
C ARG A 132 -18.29 16.24 1.33
N ASP A 133 -19.32 15.95 0.54
CA ASP A 133 -20.11 14.72 0.72
C ASP A 133 -19.23 13.48 0.49
N ARG A 134 -18.40 13.50 -0.55
CA ARG A 134 -17.42 12.43 -0.79
C ARG A 134 -16.39 12.31 0.34
N ALA A 135 -15.91 13.43 0.89
CA ALA A 135 -15.02 13.43 2.05
C ALA A 135 -15.67 12.77 3.27
N ARG A 136 -16.96 13.07 3.54
CA ARG A 136 -17.72 12.43 4.62
C ARG A 136 -17.95 10.94 4.41
N GLU A 137 -18.21 10.51 3.17
CA GLU A 137 -18.30 9.08 2.83
C GLU A 137 -16.99 8.35 3.09
N LEU A 138 -15.86 8.95 2.70
CA LEU A 138 -14.54 8.40 2.96
C LEU A 138 -14.24 8.31 4.46
N ALA A 139 -14.57 9.35 5.23
CA ALA A 139 -14.42 9.33 6.68
C ALA A 139 -15.25 8.22 7.33
N ARG A 140 -16.51 8.05 6.91
CA ARG A 140 -17.40 6.99 7.39
C ARG A 140 -16.84 5.61 7.07
N ALA A 141 -16.30 5.42 5.86
CA ALA A 141 -15.75 4.15 5.41
C ALA A 141 -14.50 3.69 6.17
N VAL A 142 -13.88 4.58 6.96
CA VAL A 142 -12.72 4.26 7.80
C VAL A 142 -13.01 4.49 9.30
N GLY A 143 -14.27 4.68 9.70
CA GLY A 143 -14.69 4.84 11.10
C GLY A 143 -14.42 6.21 11.70
N LEU A 144 -14.11 7.24 10.90
CA LEU A 144 -13.79 8.60 11.36
C LEU A 144 -14.97 9.58 11.28
N GLU A 145 -16.21 9.10 11.16
CA GLU A 145 -17.40 9.96 11.04
C GLU A 145 -17.57 10.90 12.25
N ARG A 146 -17.28 10.41 13.45
CA ARG A 146 -17.39 11.21 14.69
C ARG A 146 -16.32 12.28 14.81
N GLN A 147 -15.16 12.07 14.18
CA GLN A 147 -13.99 12.96 14.19
C GLN A 147 -13.98 13.94 13.00
N ILE A 148 -15.03 13.97 12.18
CA ILE A 148 -15.05 14.70 10.90
C ILE A 148 -14.63 16.17 11.01
N GLY A 149 -15.05 16.86 12.07
CA GLY A 149 -14.71 18.26 12.37
C GLY A 149 -13.48 18.44 13.26
N THR A 150 -12.86 17.34 13.74
CA THR A 150 -11.72 17.41 14.67
C THR A 150 -10.43 17.71 13.90
N LEU A 151 -9.56 18.54 14.48
CA LEU A 151 -8.22 18.79 13.93
C LEU A 151 -7.40 17.49 13.93
N VAL A 152 -6.72 17.21 12.83
CA VAL A 152 -5.95 15.98 12.67
C VAL A 152 -4.82 15.85 13.71
N GLY A 153 -4.25 16.97 14.16
CA GLY A 153 -3.26 16.96 15.24
C GLY A 153 -3.79 16.53 16.61
N SER A 154 -5.13 16.42 16.77
CA SER A 154 -5.80 16.06 18.04
C SER A 154 -6.37 14.64 18.05
N ILE A 155 -6.36 13.92 16.94
CA ILE A 155 -6.80 12.53 16.87
C ILE A 155 -5.62 11.58 17.15
N SER A 156 -5.92 10.31 17.52
CA SER A 156 -4.90 9.30 17.82
C SER A 156 -4.06 8.94 16.58
N HIS A 157 -2.91 8.30 16.80
CA HIS A 157 -2.07 7.80 15.71
C HIS A 157 -2.82 6.77 14.85
N GLY A 158 -3.62 5.90 15.44
CA GLY A 158 -4.46 4.94 14.73
C GLY A 158 -5.48 5.63 13.83
N GLU A 159 -6.18 6.66 14.35
CA GLU A 159 -7.11 7.48 13.56
C GLU A 159 -6.41 8.24 12.43
N GLN A 160 -5.18 8.73 12.66
CA GLN A 160 -4.37 9.34 11.60
C GLN A 160 -4.03 8.33 10.48
N ARG A 161 -3.71 7.07 10.83
CA ARG A 161 -3.48 6.01 9.85
C ARG A 161 -4.74 5.63 9.07
N GLN A 162 -5.89 5.57 9.74
CA GLN A 162 -7.19 5.39 9.07
C GLN A 162 -7.47 6.53 8.08
N LEU A 163 -7.16 7.77 8.47
CA LEU A 163 -7.29 8.94 7.59
C LEU A 163 -6.38 8.84 6.35
N GLU A 164 -5.12 8.39 6.51
CA GLU A 164 -4.21 8.18 5.37
C GLU A 164 -4.75 7.14 4.38
N VAL A 165 -5.33 6.05 4.88
CA VAL A 165 -6.00 5.04 4.04
C VAL A 165 -7.20 5.65 3.31
N ALA A 166 -8.01 6.46 3.99
CA ALA A 166 -9.14 7.15 3.38
C ALA A 166 -8.69 8.14 2.29
N MET A 167 -7.61 8.90 2.53
CA MET A 167 -7.04 9.82 1.53
C MET A 167 -6.50 9.07 0.30
N ALA A 168 -5.84 7.93 0.50
CA ALA A 168 -5.39 7.09 -0.63
C ALA A 168 -6.59 6.55 -1.44
N ARG A 169 -7.75 6.31 -0.81
CA ARG A 169 -9.00 5.90 -1.48
C ARG A 169 -9.69 7.04 -2.24
N ALA A 170 -9.37 8.31 -1.95
CA ALA A 170 -10.02 9.45 -2.59
C ALA A 170 -9.84 9.49 -4.11
N THR A 171 -8.79 8.83 -4.63
CA THR A 171 -8.51 8.70 -6.07
C THR A 171 -9.24 7.53 -6.73
N GLU A 172 -10.08 6.79 -6.00
CA GLU A 172 -10.75 5.56 -6.44
C GLU A 172 -9.75 4.57 -7.09
N PRO A 173 -8.70 4.20 -6.35
CA PRO A 173 -7.59 3.46 -6.93
C PRO A 173 -7.97 2.02 -7.29
N LYS A 174 -7.39 1.52 -8.38
CA LYS A 174 -7.41 0.10 -8.75
C LYS A 174 -6.32 -0.68 -8.01
N LEU A 175 -5.24 0.01 -7.64
CA LEU A 175 -4.12 -0.52 -6.85
C LEU A 175 -3.77 0.48 -5.74
N MET A 176 -3.73 0.00 -4.50
CA MET A 176 -3.24 0.75 -3.33
C MET A 176 -1.89 0.21 -2.87
N LEU A 177 -0.96 1.12 -2.64
CA LEU A 177 0.36 0.86 -2.08
C LEU A 177 0.40 1.41 -0.65
N LEU A 178 0.55 0.54 0.36
CA LEU A 178 0.63 0.92 1.77
C LEU A 178 2.03 0.65 2.32
N ASP A 179 2.70 1.68 2.81
CA ASP A 179 4.08 1.62 3.31
C ASP A 179 4.09 1.66 4.84
N GLU A 180 4.27 0.51 5.48
CA GLU A 180 4.29 0.28 6.93
C GLU A 180 3.10 0.92 7.68
N PRO A 181 1.86 0.64 7.26
CA PRO A 181 0.69 1.32 7.83
C PRO A 181 0.48 1.02 9.33
N ALA A 182 0.97 -0.11 9.84
CA ALA A 182 0.85 -0.47 11.26
C ALA A 182 2.00 0.03 12.14
N SER A 183 3.01 0.71 11.56
CA SER A 183 4.17 1.19 12.30
C SER A 183 3.79 2.22 13.36
N GLY A 184 4.31 2.04 14.59
CA GLY A 184 4.07 2.94 15.72
C GLY A 184 2.70 2.81 16.39
N LEU A 185 1.83 1.90 15.92
CA LEU A 185 0.50 1.68 16.49
C LEU A 185 0.55 0.77 17.72
N SER A 186 -0.30 1.04 18.69
CA SER A 186 -0.63 0.13 19.78
C SER A 186 -1.29 -1.16 19.25
N ARG A 187 -1.32 -2.22 20.07
CA ARG A 187 -1.95 -3.49 19.68
C ARG A 187 -3.42 -3.31 19.24
N GLY A 188 -4.18 -2.50 19.96
CA GLY A 188 -5.60 -2.25 19.63
C GLY A 188 -5.76 -1.51 18.30
N GLU A 189 -4.94 -0.46 18.07
CA GLU A 189 -4.96 0.29 16.81
C GLU A 189 -4.52 -0.56 15.62
N ARG A 190 -3.54 -1.46 15.79
CA ARG A 190 -3.13 -2.42 14.76
C ARG A 190 -4.27 -3.37 14.38
N LEU A 191 -5.00 -3.89 15.35
CA LEU A 191 -6.16 -4.74 15.09
C LEU A 191 -7.23 -3.97 14.31
N ALA A 192 -7.59 -2.75 14.75
CA ALA A 192 -8.57 -1.92 14.07
C ALA A 192 -8.14 -1.58 12.62
N LEU A 193 -6.86 -1.25 12.40
CA LEU A 193 -6.34 -1.02 11.05
C LEU A 193 -6.37 -2.30 10.21
N THR A 194 -6.02 -3.45 10.79
CA THR A 194 -6.05 -4.74 10.09
C THR A 194 -7.47 -5.07 9.63
N ASP A 195 -8.45 -4.91 10.51
CA ASP A 195 -9.86 -5.14 10.20
C ASP A 195 -10.34 -4.17 9.10
N LEU A 196 -9.98 -2.89 9.18
CA LEU A 196 -10.25 -1.92 8.11
C LEU A 196 -9.67 -2.36 6.76
N LEU A 197 -8.41 -2.85 6.73
CA LEU A 197 -7.78 -3.32 5.49
C LEU A 197 -8.46 -4.58 4.94
N LEU A 198 -8.98 -5.46 5.81
CA LEU A 198 -9.74 -6.64 5.42
C LEU A 198 -11.12 -6.29 4.84
N GLU A 199 -11.75 -5.21 5.31
CA GLU A 199 -13.05 -4.71 4.86
C GLU A 199 -12.97 -3.87 3.57
N LEU A 200 -11.76 -3.51 3.10
CA LEU A 200 -11.61 -2.80 1.83
C LEU A 200 -12.25 -3.58 0.68
N ASP A 201 -12.85 -2.85 -0.26
CA ASP A 201 -13.45 -3.42 -1.47
C ASP A 201 -12.47 -4.39 -2.15
N LYS A 202 -12.94 -5.61 -2.42
CA LYS A 202 -12.14 -6.68 -3.04
C LYS A 202 -11.72 -6.37 -4.48
N SER A 203 -12.35 -5.41 -5.14
CA SER A 203 -11.94 -4.93 -6.45
C SER A 203 -10.64 -4.10 -6.39
N ILE A 204 -10.29 -3.58 -5.21
CA ILE A 204 -9.05 -2.82 -5.00
C ILE A 204 -7.92 -3.81 -4.73
N THR A 205 -6.94 -3.85 -5.62
CA THR A 205 -5.68 -4.56 -5.39
C THR A 205 -4.86 -3.84 -4.31
N LEU A 206 -4.28 -4.58 -3.39
CA LEU A 206 -3.50 -4.03 -2.28
C LEU A 206 -2.09 -4.62 -2.27
N ILE A 207 -1.08 -3.75 -2.25
CA ILE A 207 0.28 -4.16 -1.91
C ILE A 207 0.69 -3.41 -0.66
N LEU A 208 1.11 -4.13 0.37
CA LEU A 208 1.59 -3.53 1.61
C LEU A 208 3.02 -3.97 1.90
N ILE A 209 3.86 -3.02 2.32
CA ILE A 209 5.10 -3.31 3.03
C ILE A 209 4.77 -3.33 4.51
N GLU A 210 5.21 -4.36 5.20
CA GLU A 210 5.14 -4.46 6.65
C GLU A 210 6.39 -5.13 7.22
N HIS A 211 6.67 -4.84 8.47
CA HIS A 211 7.65 -5.56 9.27
C HIS A 211 6.97 -6.37 10.39
N ASP A 212 5.70 -6.07 10.71
CA ASP A 212 4.86 -6.86 11.58
C ASP A 212 4.25 -8.02 10.79
N MET A 213 4.80 -9.23 11.03
CA MET A 213 4.35 -10.44 10.31
C MET A 213 2.88 -10.77 10.61
N ASP A 214 2.39 -10.49 11.82
CA ASP A 214 1.01 -10.81 12.18
C ASP A 214 0.01 -10.00 11.35
N VAL A 215 0.29 -8.70 11.18
CA VAL A 215 -0.53 -7.83 10.32
C VAL A 215 -0.42 -8.27 8.86
N ALA A 216 0.80 -8.45 8.36
CA ALA A 216 1.05 -8.81 6.97
C ALA A 216 0.39 -10.12 6.57
N LEU A 217 0.61 -11.20 7.37
CA LEU A 217 0.08 -12.53 7.09
C LEU A 217 -1.44 -12.64 7.31
N ARG A 218 -2.04 -11.73 8.07
CA ARG A 218 -3.50 -11.68 8.25
C ARG A 218 -4.20 -10.99 7.08
N VAL A 219 -3.58 -9.97 6.49
CA VAL A 219 -4.17 -9.18 5.41
C VAL A 219 -3.90 -9.81 4.03
N ALA A 220 -2.72 -10.38 3.83
CA ALA A 220 -2.26 -10.83 2.52
C ALA A 220 -2.81 -12.21 2.13
N GLN A 221 -3.07 -12.38 0.83
CA GLN A 221 -3.31 -13.67 0.16
C GLN A 221 -1.99 -14.28 -0.33
N ASN A 222 -1.07 -13.44 -0.77
CA ASN A 222 0.28 -13.81 -1.18
C ASN A 222 1.31 -12.89 -0.51
N VAL A 223 2.47 -13.46 -0.24
CA VAL A 223 3.59 -12.78 0.40
C VAL A 223 4.82 -12.92 -0.48
N THR A 224 5.51 -11.81 -0.68
CA THR A 224 6.81 -11.76 -1.35
C THR A 224 7.87 -11.39 -0.33
N MET A 225 8.85 -12.26 -0.14
CA MET A 225 9.98 -12.01 0.76
C MET A 225 11.14 -11.41 -0.01
N MET A 226 11.68 -10.30 0.51
CA MET A 226 12.85 -9.64 -0.04
C MET A 226 14.05 -9.72 0.92
N HIS A 227 15.24 -9.91 0.35
CA HIS A 227 16.51 -9.85 1.06
C HIS A 227 17.60 -9.34 0.11
N ASP A 228 18.45 -8.42 0.58
CA ASP A 228 19.56 -7.84 -0.21
C ASP A 228 19.16 -7.35 -1.61
N GLY A 229 18.00 -6.71 -1.70
CA GLY A 229 17.48 -6.17 -2.95
C GLY A 229 16.84 -7.17 -3.89
N ARG A 230 16.70 -8.45 -3.52
CA ARG A 230 16.16 -9.53 -4.34
C ARG A 230 14.88 -10.10 -3.76
N LYS A 231 14.01 -10.62 -4.62
CA LYS A 231 12.95 -11.54 -4.22
C LYS A 231 13.57 -12.92 -3.96
N ILE A 232 13.35 -13.47 -2.76
CA ILE A 232 13.93 -14.75 -2.37
C ILE A 232 12.88 -15.88 -2.28
N VAL A 233 11.67 -15.54 -1.82
CA VAL A 233 10.56 -16.49 -1.67
C VAL A 233 9.26 -15.77 -1.98
N GLU A 234 8.30 -16.50 -2.54
CA GLU A 234 6.93 -16.05 -2.75
C GLU A 234 5.98 -17.22 -2.48
N GLY A 235 4.85 -16.95 -1.83
CA GLY A 235 3.85 -17.97 -1.49
C GLY A 235 2.72 -17.41 -0.65
N THR A 236 1.81 -18.30 -0.27
CA THR A 236 0.73 -18.01 0.66
C THR A 236 1.27 -17.74 2.08
N PRO A 237 0.50 -17.09 2.96
CA PRO A 237 0.89 -16.89 4.37
C PRO A 237 1.34 -18.18 5.07
N ASP A 238 0.68 -19.31 4.81
CA ASP A 238 1.02 -20.58 5.46
C ASP A 238 2.33 -21.17 4.90
N GLU A 239 2.57 -21.07 3.60
CA GLU A 239 3.85 -21.48 2.98
C GLU A 239 5.02 -20.63 3.50
N ILE A 240 4.79 -19.32 3.69
CA ILE A 240 5.82 -18.42 4.23
C ILE A 240 6.11 -18.75 5.71
N ARG A 241 5.08 -19.04 6.52
CA ARG A 241 5.27 -19.47 7.91
C ARG A 241 6.04 -20.76 8.04
N ALA A 242 5.85 -21.70 7.11
CA ALA A 242 6.52 -23.00 7.12
C ALA A 242 7.91 -22.96 6.46
N ASN A 243 8.34 -21.84 5.88
CA ASN A 243 9.57 -21.76 5.10
C ASN A 243 10.80 -21.59 6.00
N ALA A 244 11.72 -22.57 5.99
CA ALA A 244 12.93 -22.57 6.81
C ALA A 244 13.84 -21.35 6.56
N LEU A 245 13.98 -20.90 5.30
CA LEU A 245 14.78 -19.73 4.96
C LEU A 245 14.19 -18.45 5.56
N VAL A 246 12.86 -18.33 5.60
CA VAL A 246 12.18 -17.20 6.25
C VAL A 246 12.45 -17.20 7.74
N HIS A 247 12.38 -18.37 8.40
CA HIS A 247 12.71 -18.50 9.82
C HIS A 247 14.16 -18.10 10.11
N GLU A 248 15.11 -18.55 9.30
CA GLU A 248 16.53 -18.19 9.46
C GLU A 248 16.77 -16.68 9.34
N LEU A 249 16.17 -16.04 8.33
CA LEU A 249 16.41 -14.63 8.01
C LEU A 249 15.66 -13.66 8.94
N TYR A 250 14.49 -14.06 9.47
CA TYR A 250 13.63 -13.17 10.26
C TYR A 250 13.70 -13.42 11.76
N LEU A 251 13.84 -14.67 12.17
CA LEU A 251 13.78 -15.04 13.57
C LEU A 251 15.15 -15.31 14.19
N GLY A 252 16.22 -15.31 13.36
CA GLY A 252 17.61 -15.48 13.86
C GLY A 252 17.85 -16.77 14.64
N GLY A 253 16.94 -17.75 14.55
CA GLY A 253 16.98 -18.97 15.32
C GLY A 253 17.09 -20.19 14.40
N ARG A 254 18.02 -21.10 14.71
CA ARG A 254 18.02 -22.44 14.16
C ARG A 254 16.70 -23.13 14.52
N VAL A 255 15.98 -23.59 13.51
CA VAL A 255 14.89 -24.55 13.72
C VAL A 255 15.53 -25.85 14.21
N THR A 256 15.40 -26.14 15.50
CA THR A 256 15.68 -27.50 16.01
C THR A 256 14.39 -28.31 15.89
N ASP A 257 14.50 -29.60 15.64
CA ASP A 257 13.36 -30.53 15.44
C ASP A 257 12.35 -30.58 16.62
N ASP A 258 12.60 -29.84 17.70
CA ASP A 258 11.84 -29.85 18.96
C ASP A 258 11.22 -28.47 19.35
N GLY A 259 10.85 -27.64 18.37
CA GLY A 259 10.11 -26.41 18.69
C GLY A 259 10.99 -25.19 18.92
N ILE A 260 10.43 -24.01 18.67
CA ILE A 260 11.06 -22.70 18.64
C ILE A 260 11.54 -22.31 20.06
N GLU A 261 12.84 -22.29 20.31
CA GLU A 261 13.41 -21.56 21.47
C GLU A 261 13.63 -20.10 21.08
N VAL A 262 12.89 -19.22 21.73
CA VAL A 262 13.10 -17.77 21.66
C VAL A 262 14.22 -17.41 22.62
N THR A 263 15.41 -17.09 22.11
CA THR A 263 16.46 -16.47 22.92
C THR A 263 16.20 -14.97 23.05
N SER A 264 16.06 -14.54 24.29
CA SER A 264 15.89 -13.17 24.78
C SER A 264 17.02 -12.20 24.41
#